data_8f2a786f42d1b515641eb13615549926
#
_entry.id   8f2a786f42d1b515641eb13615549926
#
_cell.length_a   1.000
_cell.length_b   1.000
_cell.length_c   1.000
_cell.angle_alpha   90.00
_cell.angle_beta   90.00
_cell.angle_gamma   90.00
#
_symmetry.space_group_name_H-M   'P 1'
#
loop_
_entity.id
_entity.type
_entity.pdbx_description
1 polymer ?
#
loop_
_entity_poly.entity_id
_entity_poly.type
_entity_poly.pdbx_seq_one_letter_code
_entity_poly.pdbx_strand_id
1 'polypeptide(L)'
;MSVIHAIILGIIQGITEFLPVSSFGHLCGVQDLLGGTRGSGVLFEVMLHLGTMIALILVFLKDIKKIGIELIGMILDLIGNANIFLYNRRTGKELTYAKIISGTYRKLTALVMVSTIPTVLIGYQCKRLVVRSASSHMFSGIGILLTGVILLVVDYSNVNGSKGTKETSFGDAMWMGICQGLSVFPGLSRLGLTMSAGLFCGLGRKFAVKYSLLMSIPAVLGAFFVEMGEFTSVHMTVGQGFTYVLGMIVAGITGYLVIRFMLKLSNQVRLRYFAFYSFAAGILILAANYI
;
A
#
# COMPACT_ATOMS: atom_id res chain seq x y z
N MET A 1 -12.14 19.09 -15.96
CA MET A 1 -11.05 18.14 -16.34
C MET A 1 -11.40 17.52 -17.68
N SER A 2 -10.45 17.43 -18.62
CA SER A 2 -10.68 16.78 -19.92
C SER A 2 -10.59 15.26 -19.80
N VAL A 3 -11.19 14.55 -20.78
CA VAL A 3 -11.10 13.10 -20.90
C VAL A 3 -9.64 12.63 -21.04
N ILE A 4 -8.83 13.37 -21.80
CA ILE A 4 -7.41 13.09 -22.02
C ILE A 4 -6.64 13.16 -20.68
N HIS A 5 -6.88 14.21 -19.87
CA HIS A 5 -6.25 14.34 -18.55
C HIS A 5 -6.61 13.16 -17.65
N ALA A 6 -7.89 12.72 -17.64
CA ALA A 6 -8.32 11.57 -16.84
C ALA A 6 -7.60 10.28 -17.25
N ILE A 7 -7.42 10.05 -18.56
CA ILE A 7 -6.70 8.88 -19.08
C ILE A 7 -5.21 8.94 -18.69
N ILE A 8 -4.54 10.08 -18.91
CA ILE A 8 -3.12 10.23 -18.56
C ILE A 8 -2.89 9.99 -17.08
N LEU A 9 -3.67 10.66 -16.21
CA LEU A 9 -3.56 10.52 -14.76
C LEU A 9 -3.91 9.10 -14.29
N GLY A 10 -4.89 8.44 -14.95
CA GLY A 10 -5.20 7.04 -14.70
C GLY A 10 -4.06 6.09 -15.02
N ILE A 11 -3.38 6.28 -16.15
CA ILE A 11 -2.19 5.50 -16.54
C ILE A 11 -1.06 5.71 -15.52
N ILE A 12 -0.77 6.96 -15.17
CA ILE A 12 0.29 7.30 -14.22
C ILE A 12 0.01 6.69 -12.86
N GLN A 13 -1.21 6.85 -12.34
CA GLN A 13 -1.62 6.23 -11.07
C GLN A 13 -1.42 4.71 -11.12
N GLY A 14 -1.96 4.05 -12.16
CA GLY A 14 -1.86 2.59 -12.28
C GLY A 14 -0.40 2.09 -12.36
N ILE A 15 0.50 2.83 -13.00
CA ILE A 15 1.92 2.49 -13.07
C ILE A 15 2.59 2.73 -11.72
N THR A 16 2.47 3.93 -11.19
CA THR A 16 3.29 4.39 -10.06
C THR A 16 2.83 3.86 -8.71
N GLU A 17 1.57 3.46 -8.58
CA GLU A 17 1.04 2.86 -7.36
C GLU A 17 1.70 1.52 -7.01
N PHE A 18 2.04 0.73 -8.03
CA PHE A 18 2.60 -0.62 -7.87
C PHE A 18 4.07 -0.73 -8.28
N LEU A 19 4.70 0.39 -8.60
CA LEU A 19 6.16 0.51 -8.69
C LEU A 19 6.70 1.23 -7.44
N PRO A 20 7.93 0.97 -7.04
CA PRO A 20 8.50 1.60 -5.84
C PRO A 20 9.01 3.03 -6.11
N VAL A 21 8.15 3.92 -6.67
CA VAL A 21 8.54 5.27 -7.15
C VAL A 21 7.66 6.42 -6.65
N SER A 22 6.65 6.15 -5.83
CA SER A 22 5.66 7.12 -5.31
C SER A 22 4.64 7.63 -6.34
N SER A 23 3.38 7.19 -6.20
CA SER A 23 2.26 7.64 -7.05
C SER A 23 1.88 9.09 -6.79
N PHE A 24 1.80 9.49 -5.52
CA PHE A 24 1.39 10.85 -5.14
C PHE A 24 2.25 11.94 -5.78
N GLY A 25 3.58 11.80 -5.69
CA GLY A 25 4.48 12.81 -6.26
C GLY A 25 4.39 12.91 -7.79
N HIS A 26 4.16 11.78 -8.49
CA HIS A 26 3.98 11.77 -9.94
C HIS A 26 2.64 12.39 -10.36
N LEU A 27 1.55 12.08 -9.64
CA LEU A 27 0.27 12.69 -9.91
C LEU A 27 0.31 14.21 -9.75
N CYS A 28 0.90 14.71 -8.65
CA CYS A 28 1.06 16.14 -8.44
C CYS A 28 1.86 16.80 -9.56
N GLY A 29 3.04 16.25 -9.90
CA GLY A 29 3.90 16.83 -10.94
C GLY A 29 3.24 16.83 -12.32
N VAL A 30 2.49 15.79 -12.68
CA VAL A 30 1.80 15.75 -13.98
C VAL A 30 0.56 16.65 -13.99
N GLN A 31 -0.19 16.73 -12.88
CA GLN A 31 -1.31 17.67 -12.78
C GLN A 31 -0.86 19.11 -13.01
N ASP A 32 0.29 19.51 -12.49
CA ASP A 32 0.84 20.85 -12.73
C ASP A 32 1.23 21.08 -14.20
N LEU A 33 1.90 20.09 -14.82
CA LEU A 33 2.26 20.16 -16.25
C LEU A 33 1.03 20.24 -17.17
N LEU A 34 -0.11 19.66 -16.75
CA LEU A 34 -1.35 19.69 -17.51
C LEU A 34 -2.18 20.96 -17.27
N GLY A 35 -1.60 22.01 -16.70
CA GLY A 35 -2.23 23.32 -16.51
C GLY A 35 -2.93 23.50 -15.18
N GLY A 36 -2.43 22.84 -14.13
CA GLY A 36 -2.79 23.13 -12.74
C GLY A 36 -4.26 22.85 -12.39
N THR A 37 -4.84 21.78 -12.93
CA THR A 37 -6.19 21.34 -12.55
C THR A 37 -6.24 20.74 -11.14
N ARG A 38 -5.58 21.42 -10.15
CA ARG A 38 -5.79 21.10 -8.72
C ARG A 38 -7.28 21.18 -8.32
N GLY A 39 -8.13 21.69 -9.22
CA GLY A 39 -9.57 21.72 -9.09
C GLY A 39 -10.27 20.40 -9.47
N SER A 40 -9.57 19.35 -9.92
CA SER A 40 -10.20 18.03 -10.11
C SER A 40 -10.60 17.37 -8.80
N GLY A 41 -10.15 17.95 -7.68
CA GLY A 41 -10.57 17.61 -6.33
C GLY A 41 -10.00 16.28 -5.81
N VAL A 42 -9.88 16.21 -4.52
CA VAL A 42 -9.52 14.99 -3.76
C VAL A 42 -10.34 13.77 -4.21
N LEU A 43 -11.59 13.99 -4.65
CA LEU A 43 -12.47 12.92 -5.13
C LEU A 43 -11.92 12.19 -6.36
N PHE A 44 -11.32 12.90 -7.32
CA PHE A 44 -10.74 12.24 -8.50
C PHE A 44 -9.56 11.36 -8.12
N GLU A 45 -8.70 11.82 -7.22
CA GLU A 45 -7.58 11.02 -6.71
C GLU A 45 -8.07 9.78 -5.97
N VAL A 46 -9.13 9.91 -5.15
CA VAL A 46 -9.79 8.79 -4.49
C VAL A 46 -10.32 7.77 -5.51
N MET A 47 -10.93 8.24 -6.60
CA MET A 47 -11.41 7.35 -7.66
C MET A 47 -10.26 6.62 -8.37
N LEU A 48 -9.12 7.29 -8.61
CA LEU A 48 -7.93 6.64 -9.15
C LEU A 48 -7.40 5.55 -8.21
N HIS A 49 -7.31 5.85 -6.91
CA HIS A 49 -6.91 4.87 -5.89
C HIS A 49 -7.91 3.71 -5.78
N LEU A 50 -9.21 3.98 -5.92
CA LEU A 50 -10.23 2.92 -5.96
C LEU A 50 -10.01 1.98 -7.14
N GLY A 51 -9.69 2.53 -8.33
CA GLY A 51 -9.36 1.73 -9.50
C GLY A 51 -8.18 0.78 -9.26
N THR A 52 -7.07 1.31 -8.71
CA THR A 52 -5.90 0.51 -8.38
C THR A 52 -6.15 -0.48 -7.25
N MET A 53 -6.98 -0.14 -6.27
CA MET A 53 -7.42 -1.08 -5.22
C MET A 53 -8.23 -2.25 -5.78
N ILE A 54 -9.16 -1.98 -6.71
CA ILE A 54 -9.91 -3.05 -7.40
C ILE A 54 -8.94 -3.98 -8.15
N ALA A 55 -7.95 -3.43 -8.85
CA ALA A 55 -6.92 -4.22 -9.53
C ALA A 55 -6.16 -5.13 -8.56
N LEU A 56 -5.77 -4.60 -7.40
CA LEU A 56 -5.07 -5.34 -6.35
C LEU A 56 -5.93 -6.49 -5.80
N ILE A 57 -7.22 -6.22 -5.54
CA ILE A 57 -8.18 -7.23 -5.08
C ILE A 57 -8.33 -8.33 -6.13
N LEU A 58 -8.46 -7.99 -7.40
CA LEU A 58 -8.62 -8.96 -8.50
C LEU A 58 -7.39 -9.86 -8.64
N VAL A 59 -6.17 -9.32 -8.56
CA VAL A 59 -4.94 -10.11 -8.64
C VAL A 59 -4.81 -11.08 -7.46
N PHE A 60 -5.15 -10.63 -6.25
CA PHE A 60 -5.01 -11.42 -5.03
C PHE A 60 -6.30 -12.03 -4.51
N LEU A 61 -7.34 -12.11 -5.34
CA LEU A 61 -8.68 -12.58 -4.93
C LEU A 61 -8.64 -13.94 -4.20
N LYS A 62 -7.80 -14.86 -4.67
CA LYS A 62 -7.63 -16.19 -4.05
C LYS A 62 -6.96 -16.10 -2.67
N ASP A 63 -5.94 -15.26 -2.54
CA ASP A 63 -5.26 -15.04 -1.26
C ASP A 63 -6.18 -14.32 -0.28
N ILE A 64 -6.91 -13.29 -0.72
CA ILE A 64 -7.85 -12.51 0.09
C ILE A 64 -8.98 -13.39 0.62
N LYS A 65 -9.58 -14.23 -0.24
CA LYS A 65 -10.62 -15.18 0.20
C LYS A 65 -10.11 -16.12 1.28
N LYS A 66 -8.89 -16.67 1.10
CA LYS A 66 -8.29 -17.56 2.11
C LYS A 66 -7.95 -16.81 3.39
N ILE A 67 -7.38 -15.60 3.31
CA ILE A 67 -7.12 -14.75 4.48
C ILE A 67 -8.42 -14.46 5.24
N GLY A 68 -9.50 -14.14 4.53
CA GLY A 68 -10.81 -13.89 5.14
C GLY A 68 -11.38 -15.11 5.87
N ILE A 69 -11.33 -16.28 5.23
CA ILE A 69 -11.79 -17.55 5.84
C ILE A 69 -10.95 -17.88 7.09
N GLU A 70 -9.62 -17.77 6.98
CA GLU A 70 -8.73 -18.05 8.11
C GLU A 70 -8.89 -17.04 9.25
N LEU A 71 -9.16 -15.76 8.93
CA LEU A 71 -9.45 -14.74 9.94
C LEU A 71 -10.72 -15.12 10.76
N ILE A 72 -11.78 -15.50 10.07
CA ILE A 72 -13.02 -15.96 10.74
C ILE A 72 -12.72 -17.20 11.59
N GLY A 73 -12.00 -18.19 11.03
CA GLY A 73 -11.60 -19.39 11.75
C GLY A 73 -10.79 -19.08 13.02
N MET A 74 -9.82 -18.15 12.94
CA MET A 74 -9.02 -17.71 14.08
C MET A 74 -9.88 -17.03 15.17
N ILE A 75 -10.87 -16.21 14.76
CA ILE A 75 -11.81 -15.58 15.70
C ILE A 75 -12.65 -16.64 16.40
N LEU A 76 -13.18 -17.62 15.68
CA LEU A 76 -13.96 -18.72 16.25
C LEU A 76 -13.12 -19.57 17.21
N ASP A 77 -11.87 -19.88 16.87
CA ASP A 77 -10.95 -20.61 17.76
C ASP A 77 -10.62 -19.79 19.03
N LEU A 78 -10.48 -18.47 18.92
CA LEU A 78 -10.30 -17.59 20.08
C LEU A 78 -11.52 -17.63 21.02
N ILE A 79 -12.72 -17.54 20.46
CA ILE A 79 -13.97 -17.62 21.23
C ILE A 79 -14.09 -19.02 21.88
N GLY A 80 -13.79 -20.09 21.11
CA GLY A 80 -13.77 -21.46 21.60
C GLY A 80 -12.79 -21.64 22.77
N ASN A 81 -11.58 -21.14 22.63
CA ASN A 81 -10.56 -21.19 23.67
C ASN A 81 -10.97 -20.38 24.93
N ALA A 82 -11.64 -19.24 24.77
CA ALA A 82 -12.17 -18.47 25.88
C ALA A 82 -13.25 -19.27 26.63
N ASN A 83 -14.14 -19.97 25.92
CA ASN A 83 -15.15 -20.85 26.51
C ASN A 83 -14.50 -22.05 27.24
N ILE A 84 -13.48 -22.68 26.64
CA ILE A 84 -12.72 -23.76 27.27
C ILE A 84 -12.05 -23.25 28.56
N PHE A 85 -11.44 -22.05 28.52
CA PHE A 85 -10.86 -21.45 29.72
C PHE A 85 -11.88 -21.28 30.86
N LEU A 86 -13.05 -20.73 30.55
CA LEU A 86 -14.12 -20.53 31.52
C LEU A 86 -14.66 -21.89 32.07
N TYR A 87 -14.80 -22.87 31.19
CA TYR A 87 -15.23 -24.21 31.56
C TYR A 87 -14.22 -24.90 32.48
N ASN A 88 -12.93 -24.92 32.11
CA ASN A 88 -11.86 -25.52 32.91
C ASN A 88 -11.79 -24.87 34.30
N ARG A 89 -11.94 -23.54 34.38
CA ARG A 89 -11.93 -22.80 35.63
C ARG A 89 -13.12 -23.13 36.53
N ARG A 90 -14.30 -23.44 35.95
CA ARG A 90 -15.52 -23.75 36.70
C ARG A 90 -15.59 -25.21 37.15
N THR A 91 -15.06 -26.13 36.35
CA THR A 91 -15.24 -27.56 36.55
C THR A 91 -14.01 -28.29 37.10
N GLY A 92 -12.84 -27.62 37.11
CA GLY A 92 -11.55 -28.24 37.45
C GLY A 92 -11.05 -29.25 36.41
N LYS A 93 -11.70 -29.32 35.21
CA LYS A 93 -11.28 -30.19 34.11
C LYS A 93 -10.22 -29.47 33.26
N GLU A 94 -9.34 -30.24 32.58
CA GLU A 94 -8.30 -29.72 31.69
C GLU A 94 -8.63 -30.08 30.23
N LEU A 95 -9.56 -29.35 29.61
CA LEU A 95 -9.77 -29.43 28.18
C LEU A 95 -8.63 -28.71 27.46
N THR A 96 -8.15 -29.29 26.35
CA THR A 96 -7.05 -28.75 25.55
C THR A 96 -7.51 -27.59 24.65
N TYR A 97 -6.70 -26.52 24.57
CA TYR A 97 -6.98 -25.36 23.71
C TYR A 97 -6.67 -25.66 22.25
N ALA A 98 -7.49 -25.13 21.36
CA ALA A 98 -7.20 -25.15 19.93
C ALA A 98 -6.00 -24.26 19.59
N LYS A 99 -5.11 -24.78 18.73
CA LYS A 99 -3.95 -24.00 18.24
C LYS A 99 -4.42 -23.00 17.19
N ILE A 100 -4.49 -21.72 17.54
CA ILE A 100 -5.01 -20.65 16.71
C ILE A 100 -4.19 -20.49 15.42
N ILE A 101 -2.85 -20.48 15.50
CA ILE A 101 -1.97 -20.33 14.33
C ILE A 101 -1.47 -21.72 13.93
N SER A 102 -2.22 -22.38 13.05
CA SER A 102 -1.89 -23.68 12.48
C SER A 102 -1.86 -23.57 10.95
N GLY A 103 -0.68 -23.64 10.36
CA GLY A 103 -0.55 -23.60 8.90
C GLY A 103 -0.17 -22.22 8.31
N THR A 104 0.13 -22.25 7.00
CA THR A 104 0.76 -21.12 6.31
C THR A 104 -0.19 -19.93 6.13
N TYR A 105 -1.47 -20.18 5.80
CA TYR A 105 -2.42 -19.07 5.59
C TYR A 105 -2.86 -18.42 6.91
N ARG A 106 -3.02 -19.18 8.01
CA ARG A 106 -3.27 -18.59 9.34
C ARG A 106 -2.08 -17.73 9.78
N LYS A 107 -0.86 -18.18 9.52
CA LYS A 107 0.32 -17.37 9.80
C LYS A 107 0.33 -16.09 8.95
N LEU A 108 0.03 -16.18 7.64
CA LEU A 108 -0.04 -15.02 6.75
C LEU A 108 -1.11 -14.03 7.22
N THR A 109 -2.30 -14.52 7.59
CA THR A 109 -3.39 -13.70 8.14
C THR A 109 -2.93 -12.96 9.39
N ALA A 110 -2.32 -13.67 10.34
CA ALA A 110 -1.80 -13.08 11.56
C ALA A 110 -0.72 -12.01 11.28
N LEU A 111 0.19 -12.26 10.33
CA LEU A 111 1.21 -11.29 9.92
C LEU A 111 0.58 -10.03 9.32
N VAL A 112 -0.43 -10.16 8.43
CA VAL A 112 -1.16 -9.02 7.86
C VAL A 112 -1.86 -8.21 8.96
N MET A 113 -2.52 -8.88 9.91
CA MET A 113 -3.18 -8.19 11.03
C MET A 113 -2.17 -7.43 11.90
N VAL A 114 -1.06 -8.07 12.26
CA VAL A 114 0.01 -7.45 13.06
C VAL A 114 0.63 -6.25 12.36
N SER A 115 0.90 -6.32 11.05
CA SER A 115 1.43 -5.18 10.29
C SER A 115 0.42 -4.04 10.13
N THR A 116 -0.88 -4.33 10.13
CA THR A 116 -1.93 -3.31 10.01
C THR A 116 -2.00 -2.42 11.25
N ILE A 117 -1.73 -2.94 12.44
CA ILE A 117 -1.80 -2.18 13.70
C ILE A 117 -0.91 -0.93 13.68
N PRO A 118 0.43 -1.03 13.53
CA PRO A 118 1.28 0.16 13.49
C PRO A 118 0.98 1.06 12.28
N THR A 119 0.57 0.48 11.14
CA THR A 119 0.18 1.26 9.97
C THR A 119 -0.97 2.21 10.27
N VAL A 120 -2.05 1.71 10.89
CA VAL A 120 -3.22 2.51 11.25
C VAL A 120 -2.87 3.55 12.32
N LEU A 121 -2.12 3.16 13.36
CA LEU A 121 -1.73 4.07 14.44
C LEU A 121 -0.90 5.24 13.93
N ILE A 122 0.13 4.97 13.12
CA ILE A 122 1.01 6.01 12.56
C ILE A 122 0.23 6.85 11.55
N GLY A 123 -0.52 6.22 10.63
CA GLY A 123 -1.32 6.93 9.62
C GLY A 123 -2.33 7.89 10.26
N TYR A 124 -3.03 7.45 11.30
CA TYR A 124 -3.98 8.30 12.02
C TYR A 124 -3.30 9.47 12.74
N GLN A 125 -2.20 9.22 13.46
CA GLN A 125 -1.48 10.28 14.17
C GLN A 125 -0.84 11.29 13.22
N CYS A 126 -0.34 10.82 12.06
CA CYS A 126 0.31 11.69 11.07
C CYS A 126 -0.68 12.41 10.14
N LYS A 127 -1.99 12.11 10.16
CA LYS A 127 -3.00 12.67 9.24
C LYS A 127 -2.88 14.19 9.10
N ARG A 128 -2.79 14.94 10.20
CA ARG A 128 -2.69 16.42 10.16
C ARG A 128 -1.41 16.92 9.50
N LEU A 129 -0.29 16.23 9.73
CA LEU A 129 1.00 16.57 9.12
C LEU A 129 0.97 16.26 7.62
N VAL A 130 0.39 15.13 7.23
CA VAL A 130 0.23 14.71 5.83
C VAL A 130 -0.59 15.72 5.05
N VAL A 131 -1.76 16.11 5.54
CA VAL A 131 -2.63 17.11 4.89
C VAL A 131 -1.90 18.44 4.70
N ARG A 132 -1.12 18.91 5.68
CA ARG A 132 -0.33 20.14 5.54
C ARG A 132 0.83 20.01 4.54
N SER A 133 1.48 18.86 4.49
CA SER A 133 2.62 18.63 3.60
C SER A 133 2.20 18.27 2.17
N ALA A 134 1.00 17.75 1.97
CA ALA A 134 0.47 17.36 0.65
C ALA A 134 0.32 18.55 -0.32
N SER A 135 0.11 19.76 0.20
CA SER A 135 0.01 20.98 -0.62
C SER A 135 1.36 21.49 -1.15
N SER A 136 2.48 20.94 -0.67
CA SER A 136 3.83 21.41 -1.01
C SER A 136 4.58 20.41 -1.89
N HIS A 137 4.97 20.85 -3.08
CA HIS A 137 5.82 20.06 -3.99
C HIS A 137 7.18 19.70 -3.39
N MET A 138 7.69 20.56 -2.52
CA MET A 138 8.97 20.35 -1.84
C MET A 138 8.95 19.04 -1.03
N PHE A 139 7.87 18.78 -0.26
CA PHE A 139 7.76 17.54 0.51
C PHE A 139 7.64 16.32 -0.41
N SER A 140 6.87 16.44 -1.51
CA SER A 140 6.74 15.36 -2.48
C SER A 140 8.07 15.03 -3.17
N GLY A 141 8.83 16.06 -3.61
CA GLY A 141 10.14 15.88 -4.22
C GLY A 141 11.15 15.26 -3.26
N ILE A 142 11.24 15.76 -2.01
CA ILE A 142 12.10 15.18 -0.97
C ILE A 142 11.71 13.74 -0.67
N GLY A 143 10.41 13.43 -0.57
CA GLY A 143 9.93 12.08 -0.32
C GLY A 143 10.32 11.09 -1.42
N ILE A 144 10.25 11.52 -2.70
CA ILE A 144 10.71 10.69 -3.83
C ILE A 144 12.23 10.47 -3.77
N LEU A 145 13.03 11.51 -3.46
CA LEU A 145 14.48 11.37 -3.29
C LEU A 145 14.81 10.40 -2.15
N LEU A 146 14.13 10.51 -1.00
CA LEU A 146 14.29 9.58 0.12
C LEU A 146 13.93 8.14 -0.27
N THR A 147 12.85 7.96 -1.05
CA THR A 147 12.51 6.65 -1.63
C THR A 147 13.68 6.12 -2.46
N GLY A 148 14.27 6.94 -3.32
CA GLY A 148 15.44 6.59 -4.12
C GLY A 148 16.63 6.15 -3.28
N VAL A 149 16.94 6.89 -2.22
CA VAL A 149 18.03 6.55 -1.27
C VAL A 149 17.76 5.18 -0.62
N ILE A 150 16.56 4.95 -0.10
CA ILE A 150 16.20 3.69 0.55
C ILE A 150 16.36 2.51 -0.41
N LEU A 151 15.85 2.64 -1.63
CA LEU A 151 15.95 1.58 -2.65
C LEU A 151 17.40 1.31 -3.03
N LEU A 152 18.23 2.34 -3.12
CA LEU A 152 19.64 2.23 -3.45
C LEU A 152 20.41 1.51 -2.33
N VAL A 153 20.19 1.91 -1.08
CA VAL A 153 20.80 1.27 0.09
C VAL A 153 20.45 -0.22 0.14
N VAL A 154 19.18 -0.60 -0.08
CA VAL A 154 18.76 -1.99 -0.10
C VAL A 154 19.42 -2.77 -1.24
N ASP A 155 19.51 -2.19 -2.44
CA ASP A 155 20.11 -2.85 -3.60
C ASP A 155 21.61 -3.12 -3.39
N TYR A 156 22.35 -2.15 -2.82
CA TYR A 156 23.79 -2.30 -2.53
C TYR A 156 24.08 -3.16 -1.30
N SER A 157 23.16 -3.24 -0.35
CA SER A 157 23.32 -4.11 0.82
C SER A 157 23.29 -5.60 0.49
N ASN A 158 23.06 -5.97 -0.77
CA ASN A 158 23.03 -7.36 -1.26
C ASN A 158 22.24 -8.32 -0.35
N VAL A 159 21.13 -7.85 0.21
CA VAL A 159 20.31 -8.64 1.12
C VAL A 159 19.69 -9.80 0.35
N ASN A 160 20.23 -10.99 0.53
CA ASN A 160 19.76 -12.25 -0.07
C ASN A 160 18.89 -13.01 0.94
N GLY A 161 17.71 -12.43 1.24
CA GLY A 161 16.74 -13.09 2.10
C GLY A 161 16.06 -14.27 1.40
N SER A 162 15.70 -15.28 2.19
CA SER A 162 14.95 -16.47 1.72
C SER A 162 13.70 -16.74 2.54
N LYS A 163 13.44 -15.95 3.60
CA LYS A 163 12.25 -16.14 4.46
C LYS A 163 10.98 -16.07 3.64
N GLY A 164 10.14 -17.09 3.77
CA GLY A 164 8.74 -17.08 3.32
C GLY A 164 7.79 -16.83 4.48
N THR A 165 6.52 -17.15 4.30
CA THR A 165 5.48 -16.89 5.31
C THR A 165 5.75 -17.57 6.66
N LYS A 166 6.27 -18.79 6.66
CA LYS A 166 6.49 -19.56 7.90
C LYS A 166 7.61 -19.00 8.75
N GLU A 167 8.69 -18.57 8.10
CA GLU A 167 9.91 -18.07 8.73
C GLU A 167 9.82 -16.61 9.15
N THR A 168 8.86 -15.85 8.61
CA THR A 168 8.64 -14.44 8.96
C THR A 168 8.12 -14.32 10.39
N SER A 169 8.81 -13.53 11.20
CA SER A 169 8.42 -13.26 12.59
C SER A 169 7.33 -12.18 12.67
N PHE A 170 6.67 -12.09 13.81
CA PHE A 170 5.73 -10.98 14.08
C PHE A 170 6.46 -9.64 14.21
N GLY A 171 7.71 -9.66 14.68
CA GLY A 171 8.58 -8.46 14.69
C GLY A 171 8.87 -7.94 13.30
N ASP A 172 9.15 -8.83 12.32
CA ASP A 172 9.32 -8.47 10.91
C ASP A 172 8.05 -7.80 10.36
N ALA A 173 6.89 -8.39 10.64
CA ALA A 173 5.59 -7.84 10.22
C ALA A 173 5.31 -6.47 10.85
N MET A 174 5.60 -6.30 12.14
CA MET A 174 5.45 -5.02 12.84
C MET A 174 6.35 -3.95 12.25
N TRP A 175 7.62 -4.26 11.98
CA TRP A 175 8.56 -3.35 11.34
C TRP A 175 8.08 -2.92 9.95
N MET A 176 7.63 -3.87 9.12
CA MET A 176 7.05 -3.55 7.82
C MET A 176 5.80 -2.69 7.95
N GLY A 177 4.98 -2.91 8.96
CA GLY A 177 3.80 -2.10 9.26
C GLY A 177 4.15 -0.67 9.69
N ILE A 178 5.23 -0.47 10.46
CA ILE A 178 5.76 0.86 10.80
C ILE A 178 6.19 1.58 9.50
N CYS A 179 6.97 0.91 8.65
CA CYS A 179 7.40 1.47 7.37
C CYS A 179 6.20 1.82 6.46
N GLN A 180 5.14 0.99 6.47
CA GLN A 180 3.90 1.32 5.75
C GLN A 180 3.20 2.54 6.34
N GLY A 181 3.14 2.67 7.67
CA GLY A 181 2.60 3.85 8.33
C GLY A 181 3.36 5.13 7.97
N LEU A 182 4.69 5.06 7.89
CA LEU A 182 5.52 6.19 7.47
C LEU A 182 5.33 6.55 5.98
N SER A 183 4.91 5.62 5.15
CA SER A 183 4.67 5.87 3.71
C SER A 183 3.46 6.77 3.42
N VAL A 184 2.71 7.20 4.42
CA VAL A 184 1.65 8.21 4.25
C VAL A 184 2.19 9.61 3.94
N PHE A 185 3.47 9.87 4.24
CA PHE A 185 4.09 11.15 3.90
C PHE A 185 4.23 11.31 2.38
N PRO A 186 3.92 12.53 1.85
CA PRO A 186 3.98 12.81 0.41
C PRO A 186 5.33 12.48 -0.20
N GLY A 187 5.29 11.80 -1.34
CA GLY A 187 6.51 11.42 -2.07
C GLY A 187 7.17 10.11 -1.61
N LEU A 188 6.84 9.58 -0.44
CA LEU A 188 7.33 8.27 -0.04
C LEU A 188 6.56 7.15 -0.75
N SER A 189 7.29 6.22 -1.35
CA SER A 189 6.68 5.04 -1.98
C SER A 189 6.29 4.01 -0.95
N ARG A 190 5.00 3.70 -0.86
CA ARG A 190 4.49 2.63 0.02
C ARG A 190 5.15 1.29 -0.28
N LEU A 191 5.10 0.86 -1.55
CA LEU A 191 5.72 -0.39 -1.97
C LEU A 191 7.23 -0.36 -1.77
N GLY A 192 7.88 0.78 -2.07
CA GLY A 192 9.31 0.97 -1.89
C GLY A 192 9.74 0.76 -0.44
N LEU A 193 9.07 1.42 0.51
CA LEU A 193 9.40 1.31 1.93
C LEU A 193 9.10 -0.08 2.50
N THR A 194 7.91 -0.62 2.24
CA THR A 194 7.51 -1.91 2.81
C THR A 194 8.32 -3.07 2.24
N MET A 195 8.59 -3.06 0.93
CA MET A 195 9.44 -4.07 0.30
C MET A 195 10.88 -3.97 0.83
N SER A 196 11.43 -2.77 0.95
CA SER A 196 12.76 -2.53 1.52
C SER A 196 12.86 -3.05 2.95
N ALA A 197 11.88 -2.72 3.79
CA ALA A 197 11.81 -3.23 5.16
C ALA A 197 11.75 -4.76 5.20
N GLY A 198 10.94 -5.38 4.34
CA GLY A 198 10.85 -6.84 4.24
C GLY A 198 12.18 -7.48 3.82
N LEU A 199 12.88 -6.89 2.85
CA LEU A 199 14.19 -7.37 2.42
C LEU A 199 15.21 -7.27 3.57
N PHE A 200 15.27 -6.15 4.30
CA PHE A 200 16.14 -6.02 5.49
C PHE A 200 15.79 -7.02 6.59
N CYS A 201 14.53 -7.40 6.73
CA CYS A 201 14.11 -8.47 7.63
C CYS A 201 14.50 -9.87 7.12
N GLY A 202 15.11 -9.99 5.94
CA GLY A 202 15.53 -11.25 5.34
C GLY A 202 14.44 -11.99 4.58
N LEU A 203 13.35 -11.33 4.18
CA LEU A 203 12.34 -11.91 3.32
C LEU A 203 12.89 -12.16 1.91
N GLY A 204 12.48 -13.27 1.28
CA GLY A 204 12.77 -13.51 -0.13
C GLY A 204 12.08 -12.45 -1.01
N ARG A 205 12.75 -11.97 -2.07
CA ARG A 205 12.28 -10.84 -2.91
C ARG A 205 10.83 -11.00 -3.38
N LYS A 206 10.49 -12.17 -3.91
CA LYS A 206 9.13 -12.48 -4.37
C LYS A 206 8.09 -12.39 -3.24
N PHE A 207 8.46 -12.88 -2.06
CA PHE A 207 7.57 -12.84 -0.91
C PHE A 207 7.48 -11.42 -0.33
N ALA A 208 8.56 -10.67 -0.28
CA ALA A 208 8.56 -9.27 0.17
C ALA A 208 7.60 -8.41 -0.68
N VAL A 209 7.66 -8.51 -2.02
CA VAL A 209 6.70 -7.84 -2.92
C VAL A 209 5.27 -8.32 -2.67
N LYS A 210 5.04 -9.64 -2.66
CA LYS A 210 3.69 -10.20 -2.44
C LYS A 210 3.11 -9.77 -1.10
N TYR A 211 3.90 -9.85 -0.02
CA TYR A 211 3.44 -9.50 1.31
C TYR A 211 3.20 -7.99 1.45
N SER A 212 4.08 -7.13 0.89
CA SER A 212 3.87 -5.69 0.84
C SER A 212 2.55 -5.30 0.16
N LEU A 213 2.21 -5.95 -0.95
CA LEU A 213 0.95 -5.73 -1.65
C LEU A 213 -0.25 -6.24 -0.85
N LEU A 214 -0.17 -7.41 -0.21
CA LEU A 214 -1.25 -7.96 0.60
C LEU A 214 -1.52 -7.13 1.86
N MET A 215 -0.46 -6.70 2.57
CA MET A 215 -0.60 -5.89 3.78
C MET A 215 -1.10 -4.46 3.49
N SER A 216 -0.96 -3.98 2.25
CA SER A 216 -1.50 -2.68 1.86
C SER A 216 -3.02 -2.68 1.73
N ILE A 217 -3.66 -3.84 1.48
CA ILE A 217 -5.11 -3.92 1.27
C ILE A 217 -5.92 -3.36 2.45
N PRO A 218 -5.75 -3.83 3.70
CA PRO A 218 -6.49 -3.27 4.81
C PRO A 218 -6.18 -1.79 5.06
N ALA A 219 -4.94 -1.34 4.81
CA ALA A 219 -4.55 0.04 4.98
C ALA A 219 -5.22 0.97 3.95
N VAL A 220 -5.22 0.58 2.67
CA VAL A 220 -5.88 1.35 1.59
C VAL A 220 -7.39 1.36 1.75
N LEU A 221 -7.99 0.23 2.13
CA LEU A 221 -9.42 0.18 2.45
C LEU A 221 -9.76 1.12 3.61
N GLY A 222 -8.96 1.11 4.68
CA GLY A 222 -9.16 2.01 5.81
C GLY A 222 -9.05 3.49 5.42
N ALA A 223 -8.04 3.86 4.63
CA ALA A 223 -7.89 5.22 4.10
C ALA A 223 -9.09 5.63 3.22
N PHE A 224 -9.52 4.75 2.32
CA PHE A 224 -10.67 4.98 1.46
C PHE A 224 -11.95 5.27 2.27
N PHE A 225 -12.25 4.50 3.31
CA PHE A 225 -13.43 4.75 4.14
C PHE A 225 -13.34 6.06 4.93
N VAL A 226 -12.14 6.45 5.38
CA VAL A 226 -11.93 7.74 6.06
C VAL A 226 -12.15 8.91 5.10
N GLU A 227 -11.61 8.81 3.87
CA GLU A 227 -11.75 9.84 2.84
C GLU A 227 -13.18 9.95 2.34
N MET A 228 -13.87 8.82 2.12
CA MET A 228 -15.30 8.83 1.72
C MET A 228 -16.21 9.53 2.73
N GLY A 229 -15.90 9.45 4.02
CA GLY A 229 -16.65 10.15 5.07
C GLY A 229 -16.56 11.69 4.98
N GLU A 230 -15.56 12.21 4.28
CA GLU A 230 -15.38 13.68 4.10
C GLU A 230 -16.13 14.23 2.86
N PHE A 231 -16.70 13.35 2.00
CA PHE A 231 -17.36 13.73 0.74
C PHE A 231 -18.88 13.87 0.81
N THR A 232 -19.43 14.42 1.87
CA THR A 232 -20.89 14.50 2.06
C THR A 232 -21.62 15.52 1.16
N SER A 233 -20.94 16.33 0.32
CA SER A 233 -21.57 17.42 -0.44
C SER A 233 -20.89 17.79 -1.76
N VAL A 234 -20.39 16.83 -2.54
CA VAL A 234 -19.79 17.15 -3.84
C VAL A 234 -20.86 17.19 -4.92
N HIS A 235 -21.22 18.39 -5.41
CA HIS A 235 -22.03 18.54 -6.62
C HIS A 235 -21.21 18.22 -7.86
N MET A 236 -21.45 17.05 -8.47
CA MET A 236 -20.82 16.66 -9.73
C MET A 236 -21.77 16.82 -10.90
N THR A 237 -21.26 17.36 -12.01
CA THR A 237 -21.94 17.27 -13.29
C THR A 237 -21.80 15.87 -13.86
N VAL A 238 -22.74 15.42 -14.71
CA VAL A 238 -22.69 14.10 -15.37
C VAL A 238 -21.39 13.92 -16.16
N GLY A 239 -20.89 14.96 -16.82
CA GLY A 239 -19.62 14.92 -17.55
C GLY A 239 -18.39 14.71 -16.63
N GLN A 240 -18.39 15.30 -15.44
CA GLN A 240 -17.33 15.07 -14.44
C GLN A 240 -17.38 13.63 -13.92
N GLY A 241 -18.57 13.13 -13.60
CA GLY A 241 -18.75 11.73 -13.18
C GLY A 241 -18.20 10.74 -14.20
N PHE A 242 -18.50 10.95 -15.49
CA PHE A 242 -17.96 10.13 -16.57
C PHE A 242 -16.43 10.15 -16.62
N THR A 243 -15.80 11.31 -16.57
CA THR A 243 -14.32 11.44 -16.60
C THR A 243 -13.66 10.79 -15.39
N TYR A 244 -14.28 10.84 -14.22
CA TYR A 244 -13.77 10.22 -12.99
C TYR A 244 -13.83 8.70 -13.06
N VAL A 245 -14.97 8.16 -13.53
CA VAL A 245 -15.11 6.70 -13.71
C VAL A 245 -14.16 6.19 -14.79
N LEU A 246 -13.96 6.94 -15.88
CA LEU A 246 -12.99 6.59 -16.91
C LEU A 246 -11.56 6.54 -16.37
N GLY A 247 -11.13 7.57 -15.62
CA GLY A 247 -9.83 7.58 -14.94
C GLY A 247 -9.64 6.39 -14.01
N MET A 248 -10.65 6.07 -13.21
CA MET A 248 -10.68 4.90 -12.31
C MET A 248 -10.48 3.58 -13.08
N ILE A 249 -11.21 3.39 -14.18
CA ILE A 249 -11.11 2.17 -15.01
C ILE A 249 -9.70 2.07 -15.61
N VAL A 250 -9.18 3.15 -16.17
CA VAL A 250 -7.82 3.19 -16.74
C VAL A 250 -6.76 2.88 -15.68
N ALA A 251 -6.86 3.49 -14.48
CA ALA A 251 -5.96 3.20 -13.37
C ALA A 251 -6.05 1.73 -12.93
N GLY A 252 -7.25 1.17 -12.91
CA GLY A 252 -7.47 -0.25 -12.59
C GLY A 252 -6.84 -1.20 -13.60
N ILE A 253 -7.07 -0.99 -14.89
CA ILE A 253 -6.50 -1.84 -15.97
C ILE A 253 -4.97 -1.74 -15.95
N THR A 254 -4.42 -0.52 -15.92
CA THR A 254 -2.97 -0.29 -15.90
C THR A 254 -2.35 -0.90 -14.64
N GLY A 255 -2.96 -0.68 -13.48
CA GLY A 255 -2.52 -1.25 -12.20
C GLY A 255 -2.51 -2.77 -12.20
N TYR A 256 -3.55 -3.40 -12.75
CA TYR A 256 -3.61 -4.87 -12.89
C TYR A 256 -2.42 -5.41 -13.68
N LEU A 257 -2.11 -4.79 -14.82
CA LEU A 257 -0.99 -5.20 -15.66
C LEU A 257 0.35 -5.01 -14.93
N VAL A 258 0.52 -3.88 -14.25
CA VAL A 258 1.76 -3.56 -13.52
C VAL A 258 1.97 -4.49 -12.33
N ILE A 259 0.95 -4.82 -11.54
CA ILE A 259 1.07 -5.79 -10.45
C ILE A 259 1.56 -7.14 -10.99
N ARG A 260 0.94 -7.63 -12.06
CA ARG A 260 1.34 -8.91 -12.67
C ARG A 260 2.78 -8.88 -13.17
N PHE A 261 3.17 -7.78 -13.80
CA PHE A 261 4.53 -7.56 -14.26
C PHE A 261 5.54 -7.55 -13.09
N MET A 262 5.25 -6.80 -12.02
CA MET A 262 6.09 -6.74 -10.82
C MET A 262 6.24 -8.10 -10.14
N LEU A 263 5.16 -8.87 -10.00
CA LEU A 263 5.21 -10.21 -9.43
C LEU A 263 6.04 -11.19 -10.28
N LYS A 264 5.99 -11.05 -11.61
CA LYS A 264 6.79 -11.88 -12.53
C LYS A 264 8.28 -11.53 -12.45
N LEU A 265 8.61 -10.25 -12.38
CA LEU A 265 9.99 -9.74 -12.42
C LEU A 265 10.65 -9.55 -11.06
N SER A 266 9.92 -9.78 -9.96
CA SER A 266 10.38 -9.47 -8.60
C SER A 266 11.76 -10.03 -8.23
N ASN A 267 12.16 -11.17 -8.83
CA ASN A 267 13.47 -11.77 -8.59
C ASN A 267 14.60 -11.24 -9.52
N GLN A 268 14.25 -10.58 -10.60
CA GLN A 268 15.20 -10.18 -11.67
C GLN A 268 15.51 -8.68 -11.65
N VAL A 269 14.55 -7.85 -11.23
CA VAL A 269 14.70 -6.39 -11.28
C VAL A 269 15.57 -5.91 -10.13
N ARG A 270 16.61 -5.16 -10.45
CA ARG A 270 17.47 -4.49 -9.48
C ARG A 270 16.81 -3.19 -9.04
N LEU A 271 16.73 -2.98 -7.74
CA LEU A 271 16.06 -1.80 -7.14
C LEU A 271 16.76 -0.49 -7.50
N ARG A 272 18.06 -0.54 -7.82
CA ARG A 272 18.84 0.62 -8.26
C ARG A 272 18.25 1.34 -9.46
N TYR A 273 17.58 0.65 -10.39
CA TYR A 273 16.95 1.30 -11.54
C TYR A 273 15.79 2.20 -11.11
N PHE A 274 14.97 1.73 -10.17
CA PHE A 274 13.93 2.55 -9.58
C PHE A 274 14.50 3.68 -8.72
N ALA A 275 15.63 3.46 -8.03
CA ALA A 275 16.33 4.49 -7.27
C ALA A 275 16.79 5.64 -8.16
N PHE A 276 17.48 5.34 -9.28
CA PHE A 276 17.92 6.37 -10.23
C PHE A 276 16.76 7.11 -10.87
N TYR A 277 15.70 6.38 -11.23
CA TYR A 277 14.46 7.01 -11.70
C TYR A 277 13.87 7.95 -10.64
N SER A 278 13.80 7.53 -9.38
CA SER A 278 13.28 8.36 -8.28
C SER A 278 14.15 9.61 -8.06
N PHE A 279 15.48 9.52 -8.20
CA PHE A 279 16.33 10.70 -8.13
C PHE A 279 16.03 11.69 -9.26
N ALA A 280 15.92 11.21 -10.50
CA ALA A 280 15.59 12.06 -11.64
C ALA A 280 14.21 12.73 -11.47
N ALA A 281 13.19 11.95 -11.10
CA ALA A 281 11.83 12.44 -10.88
C ALA A 281 11.76 13.45 -9.70
N GLY A 282 12.41 13.13 -8.58
CA GLY A 282 12.44 14.00 -7.40
C GLY A 282 13.13 15.34 -7.68
N ILE A 283 14.26 15.34 -8.42
CA ILE A 283 14.95 16.56 -8.83
C ILE A 283 14.07 17.40 -9.77
N LEU A 284 13.40 16.77 -10.75
CA LEU A 284 12.50 17.48 -11.68
C LEU A 284 11.33 18.13 -10.94
N ILE A 285 10.70 17.43 -10.00
CA ILE A 285 9.59 17.98 -9.20
C ILE A 285 10.07 19.13 -8.31
N LEU A 286 11.26 19.03 -7.72
CA LEU A 286 11.83 20.14 -6.95
C LEU A 286 12.20 21.33 -7.83
N ALA A 287 12.77 21.11 -9.01
CA ALA A 287 13.12 22.17 -9.96
C ALA A 287 11.86 22.91 -10.46
N ALA A 288 10.79 22.18 -10.77
CA ALA A 288 9.51 22.76 -11.20
C ALA A 288 8.85 23.67 -10.16
N ASN A 289 9.23 23.53 -8.88
CA ASN A 289 8.73 24.40 -7.81
C ASN A 289 9.39 25.79 -7.78
N TYR A 290 10.49 25.99 -8.52
CA TYR A 290 11.23 27.26 -8.60
C TYR A 290 11.01 28.02 -9.92
N ILE A 291 10.30 27.42 -10.87
CA ILE A 291 9.90 28.02 -12.14
C ILE A 291 8.44 28.45 -12.07
#